data_126629e2f5e35654ed999b67a23a5f18
#
_entry.id   126629e2f5e35654ed999b67a23a5f18
#
_cell.length_a   1.000
_cell.length_b   1.000
_cell.length_c   1.000
_cell.angle_alpha   90.00
_cell.angle_beta   90.00
_cell.angle_gamma   90.00
#
_symmetry.space_group_name_H-M   'P 1'
#
loop_
_entity.id
_entity.type
_entity.pdbx_description
1 polymer ?
#
loop_
_entity_poly.entity_id
_entity_poly.type
_entity_poly.pdbx_seq_one_letter_code
_entity_poly.pdbx_strand_id
1 'polypeptide(L)'
;MSGYSALSLVVEIDHTADLDPGAYTGYLYFNTNSGLNPTQVVRTDTVEVYMNLLEDNSQISQDSVSIPSGNADPVTLEDDNGDPLGIVLDFLNSQGGTVNVTRVDASPPSNESTPFDDPSDGITDPYFARVYFEISATFTGSYAVDIGFDYSTVPGVQDPSKLRIAKRSLNAGVAEEWDIISQGSTNLDTDNGIVYATNQNSFSQWALLSNDGENSFVDVSAPTIQSAVLSPSSPGALEDVAISAVINDETGVLSANLYYTQGGNQVFTNLTMSSSSGNTFSATVPASDVTRNGLIYFIQAEDDLGYVSNSDTLGVEINFSNGDLSTSSAVNSAYATGFPTDKWRLISIPGNVSDNQVGNVIGDELGSQTSSTWRIFEWDDVSLSYKENPINFVNGESFWLYQKVEDNLLISAPAGATGDMSGTSLTIKPGWNLIGSPYSFPVEMVLDQSQYFGPIAYGLSGESWSDVTTELRPWSGYALYNRTTSDQTVVIDPIQSTTGTLIRSHAMDDGWQGNLEAFSGDFSDQYNQFGQLSLAEDGVDYHDNPEMLSPGTYLSITY
;
A
#
# COMPACT_ATOMS: atom_id res chain seq x y z
N MET A 1 -0.56 34.63 -15.47
CA MET A 1 0.34 33.72 -14.72
C MET A 1 0.10 32.35 -15.29
N SER A 2 1.10 31.74 -15.90
CA SER A 2 0.99 30.47 -16.62
C SER A 2 0.70 29.35 -15.63
N GLY A 3 -0.39 28.63 -15.88
CA GLY A 3 -0.78 27.48 -15.09
C GLY A 3 0.26 26.37 -15.17
N TYR A 4 0.51 25.74 -14.05
CA TYR A 4 1.28 24.50 -13.98
C TYR A 4 0.30 23.35 -14.23
N SER A 5 0.50 22.61 -15.32
CA SER A 5 -0.13 21.29 -15.44
C SER A 5 0.65 20.31 -14.58
N ALA A 6 -0.05 19.52 -13.77
CA ALA A 6 0.56 18.40 -13.08
C ALA A 6 1.09 17.43 -14.14
N LEU A 7 2.40 17.19 -14.13
CA LEU A 7 3.03 16.16 -14.95
C LEU A 7 3.06 14.88 -14.11
N SER A 8 2.31 13.88 -14.51
CA SER A 8 2.48 12.54 -13.98
C SER A 8 3.73 11.94 -14.64
N LEU A 9 4.78 11.71 -13.86
CA LEU A 9 5.98 11.04 -14.30
C LEU A 9 5.91 9.58 -13.84
N VAL A 10 5.78 8.67 -14.79
CA VAL A 10 6.01 7.24 -14.52
C VAL A 10 7.51 7.01 -14.68
N VAL A 11 8.19 6.67 -13.60
CA VAL A 11 9.57 6.22 -13.64
C VAL A 11 9.53 4.70 -13.74
N GLU A 12 9.76 4.18 -14.94
CA GLU A 12 9.99 2.76 -15.15
C GLU A 12 11.47 2.50 -14.89
N ILE A 13 11.75 1.67 -13.90
CA ILE A 13 13.10 1.21 -13.65
C ILE A 13 13.26 -0.04 -14.50
N ASP A 14 14.03 0.10 -15.59
CA ASP A 14 14.42 -1.05 -16.39
C ASP A 14 15.41 -1.88 -15.55
N HIS A 15 14.88 -2.91 -14.98
CA HIS A 15 15.55 -3.85 -14.13
C HIS A 15 16.37 -4.81 -15.01
N THR A 16 17.38 -4.27 -15.64
CA THR A 16 18.40 -5.09 -16.26
C THR A 16 19.43 -5.48 -15.21
N ALA A 17 19.25 -6.65 -14.70
CA ALA A 17 20.20 -7.71 -14.36
C ALA A 17 21.43 -7.44 -13.46
N ASP A 18 21.84 -6.21 -13.13
CA ASP A 18 23.15 -5.98 -12.51
C ASP A 18 23.08 -5.14 -11.21
N LEU A 19 21.93 -5.06 -10.56
CA LEU A 19 21.83 -4.41 -9.25
C LEU A 19 21.67 -5.49 -8.17
N ASP A 20 22.65 -5.59 -7.30
CA ASP A 20 22.53 -6.43 -6.10
C ASP A 20 21.39 -5.92 -5.18
N PRO A 21 20.77 -6.78 -4.37
CA PRO A 21 19.86 -6.34 -3.32
C PRO A 21 20.51 -5.28 -2.43
N GLY A 22 19.79 -4.23 -2.12
CA GLY A 22 20.31 -3.14 -1.32
C GLY A 22 19.53 -1.83 -1.45
N ALA A 23 19.91 -0.88 -0.63
CA ALA A 23 19.35 0.46 -0.66
C ALA A 23 20.09 1.31 -1.72
N TYR A 24 19.36 1.81 -2.68
CA TYR A 24 19.87 2.70 -3.72
C TYR A 24 19.29 4.08 -3.55
N THR A 25 20.14 5.09 -3.61
CA THR A 25 19.73 6.49 -3.62
C THR A 25 20.01 7.06 -4.99
N GLY A 26 18.99 7.59 -5.62
CA GLY A 26 19.06 8.27 -6.90
C GLY A 26 18.49 9.68 -6.83
N TYR A 27 18.79 10.49 -7.83
CA TYR A 27 18.26 11.84 -7.92
C TYR A 27 17.57 12.05 -9.24
N LEU A 28 16.31 12.47 -9.20
CA LEU A 28 15.60 12.97 -10.38
C LEU A 28 15.81 14.47 -10.49
N TYR A 29 16.37 14.90 -11.61
CA TYR A 29 16.62 16.29 -11.90
C TYR A 29 15.55 16.84 -12.83
N PHE A 30 14.71 17.74 -12.34
CA PHE A 30 13.69 18.40 -13.14
C PHE A 30 14.25 19.74 -13.63
N ASN A 31 14.55 19.81 -14.92
CA ASN A 31 14.89 21.07 -15.58
C ASN A 31 13.63 21.68 -16.18
N THR A 32 13.03 22.64 -15.52
CA THR A 32 11.90 23.39 -16.08
C THR A 32 12.42 24.44 -17.06
N ASN A 33 12.29 24.17 -18.34
CA ASN A 33 12.54 25.15 -19.39
C ASN A 33 11.22 25.83 -19.75
N SER A 34 10.92 26.98 -19.16
CA SER A 34 9.83 27.82 -19.62
C SER A 34 10.30 28.53 -20.91
N GLY A 35 9.96 27.98 -22.07
CA GLY A 35 10.38 28.42 -23.40
C GLY A 35 9.96 29.82 -23.82
N LEU A 36 9.75 30.77 -22.90
CA LEU A 36 9.25 32.11 -23.19
C LEU A 36 10.19 33.27 -22.79
N ASN A 37 11.36 33.00 -22.21
CA ASN A 37 12.32 34.10 -21.98
C ASN A 37 13.76 33.59 -21.73
N PRO A 38 14.74 33.91 -22.58
CA PRO A 38 16.12 33.42 -22.48
C PRO A 38 16.92 33.97 -21.29
N THR A 39 16.33 34.79 -20.44
CA THR A 39 16.99 35.38 -19.25
C THR A 39 16.45 34.86 -17.92
N GLN A 40 15.54 33.88 -17.89
CA GLN A 40 15.06 33.29 -16.64
C GLN A 40 15.96 32.13 -16.21
N VAL A 41 16.34 32.19 -14.93
CA VAL A 41 17.13 31.19 -14.24
C VAL A 41 16.43 29.82 -14.36
N VAL A 42 17.13 28.84 -14.92
CA VAL A 42 16.73 27.44 -14.88
C VAL A 42 16.67 27.04 -13.41
N ARG A 43 15.49 26.79 -12.90
CA ARG A 43 15.33 26.15 -11.59
C ARG A 43 15.49 24.66 -11.80
N THR A 44 16.51 24.10 -11.20
CA THR A 44 16.67 22.66 -11.09
C THR A 44 16.07 22.26 -9.75
N ASP A 45 14.94 21.61 -9.78
CA ASP A 45 14.40 20.96 -8.59
C ASP A 45 14.90 19.52 -8.59
N THR A 46 15.48 19.10 -7.49
CA THR A 46 16.02 17.76 -7.29
C THR A 46 15.09 17.01 -6.35
N VAL A 47 14.61 15.87 -6.79
CA VAL A 47 13.88 14.93 -5.93
C VAL A 47 14.82 13.76 -5.66
N GLU A 48 15.12 13.53 -4.41
CA GLU A 48 15.84 12.34 -3.97
C GLU A 48 14.88 11.16 -4.00
N VAL A 49 15.25 10.11 -4.70
CA VAL A 49 14.46 8.89 -4.84
C VAL A 49 15.20 7.78 -4.12
N TYR A 50 14.57 7.22 -3.13
CA TYR A 50 15.06 6.03 -2.44
C TYR A 50 14.40 4.82 -3.06
N MET A 51 15.20 3.89 -3.52
CA MET A 51 14.76 2.59 -4.00
C MET A 51 15.45 1.54 -3.14
N ASN A 52 14.66 0.72 -2.47
CA ASN A 52 15.18 -0.47 -1.81
C ASN A 52 14.86 -1.65 -2.72
N LEU A 53 15.88 -2.25 -3.30
CA LEU A 53 15.74 -3.54 -3.98
C LEU A 53 15.68 -4.60 -2.87
N LEU A 54 14.48 -5.02 -2.56
CA LEU A 54 14.27 -6.19 -1.70
C LEU A 54 14.69 -7.41 -2.52
N GLU A 55 15.47 -8.30 -1.92
CA GLU A 55 15.49 -9.67 -2.42
C GLU A 55 14.04 -10.19 -2.36
N ASP A 56 13.54 -10.64 -3.48
CA ASP A 56 12.35 -11.47 -3.48
C ASP A 56 12.73 -12.76 -2.73
N ASN A 57 12.42 -12.82 -1.45
CA ASN A 57 12.71 -13.92 -0.55
C ASN A 57 12.01 -15.24 -0.95
N SER A 58 11.46 -15.29 -2.14
CA SER A 58 10.72 -16.42 -2.67
C SER A 58 11.12 -16.81 -4.09
N GLN A 59 12.28 -16.42 -4.61
CA GLN A 59 12.73 -16.93 -5.91
C GLN A 59 12.93 -18.44 -5.81
N ILE A 60 12.01 -19.17 -6.40
CA ILE A 60 12.09 -20.60 -6.60
C ILE A 60 12.47 -20.82 -8.05
N SER A 61 13.72 -21.23 -8.28
CA SER A 61 14.19 -21.67 -9.60
C SER A 61 14.22 -23.20 -9.64
N GLN A 62 13.77 -23.81 -10.71
CA GLN A 62 13.70 -25.27 -10.81
C GLN A 62 14.07 -25.75 -12.20
N ASP A 63 14.66 -26.95 -12.24
CA ASP A 63 14.96 -27.67 -13.48
C ASP A 63 14.79 -29.17 -13.30
N SER A 64 14.69 -29.89 -14.41
CA SER A 64 14.51 -31.32 -14.47
C SER A 64 15.37 -31.91 -15.58
N VAL A 65 16.26 -32.83 -15.21
CA VAL A 65 17.19 -33.46 -16.15
C VAL A 65 17.05 -34.97 -16.22
N SER A 66 17.14 -35.52 -17.42
CA SER A 66 17.16 -36.97 -17.65
C SER A 66 18.59 -37.49 -17.58
N ILE A 67 18.82 -38.43 -16.68
CA ILE A 67 20.13 -39.10 -16.48
C ILE A 67 20.13 -40.44 -17.20
N PRO A 68 21.12 -40.71 -18.07
CA PRO A 68 21.22 -41.99 -18.74
C PRO A 68 21.71 -43.12 -17.78
N SER A 69 21.57 -44.37 -18.21
CA SER A 69 22.16 -45.51 -17.48
C SER A 69 23.67 -45.54 -17.66
N GLY A 70 24.41 -45.83 -16.57
CA GLY A 70 25.88 -45.91 -16.54
C GLY A 70 26.52 -44.69 -15.91
N ASN A 71 27.79 -44.43 -16.24
CA ASN A 71 28.45 -43.17 -15.95
C ASN A 71 27.91 -42.11 -16.90
N ALA A 72 27.57 -40.94 -16.36
CA ALA A 72 27.19 -39.76 -17.11
C ALA A 72 28.25 -38.69 -16.89
N ASP A 73 28.45 -37.82 -17.90
CA ASP A 73 29.21 -36.58 -17.69
C ASP A 73 28.52 -35.74 -16.62
N PRO A 74 29.26 -34.92 -15.84
CA PRO A 74 28.67 -34.03 -14.87
C PRO A 74 27.59 -33.14 -15.50
N VAL A 75 26.47 -32.99 -14.83
CA VAL A 75 25.31 -32.23 -15.29
C VAL A 75 25.18 -31.00 -14.44
N THR A 76 25.15 -29.84 -15.08
CA THR A 76 24.75 -28.56 -14.49
C THR A 76 23.29 -28.28 -14.85
N LEU A 77 22.56 -27.64 -13.96
CA LEU A 77 21.17 -27.29 -14.16
C LEU A 77 21.03 -25.79 -14.26
N GLU A 78 20.10 -25.35 -15.11
CA GLU A 78 19.80 -23.95 -15.37
C GLU A 78 18.28 -23.77 -15.26
N ASP A 79 17.83 -22.59 -14.86
CA ASP A 79 16.40 -22.28 -14.83
C ASP A 79 15.84 -22.00 -16.25
N ASP A 80 14.56 -21.68 -16.32
CA ASP A 80 13.88 -21.37 -17.59
C ASP A 80 14.46 -20.14 -18.34
N ASN A 81 15.22 -19.31 -17.64
CA ASN A 81 15.91 -18.14 -18.20
C ASN A 81 17.33 -18.45 -18.68
N GLY A 82 17.85 -19.63 -18.32
CA GLY A 82 19.23 -20.05 -18.59
C GLY A 82 20.22 -19.68 -17.49
N ASP A 83 19.74 -19.28 -16.31
CA ASP A 83 20.58 -18.98 -15.16
C ASP A 83 20.94 -20.26 -14.40
N PRO A 84 22.21 -20.43 -13.95
CA PRO A 84 22.64 -21.64 -13.27
C PRO A 84 21.98 -21.80 -11.90
N LEU A 85 21.41 -22.96 -11.61
CA LEU A 85 20.87 -23.27 -10.29
C LEU A 85 21.96 -23.43 -9.20
N GLY A 86 23.24 -23.47 -9.58
CA GLY A 86 24.34 -23.62 -8.63
C GLY A 86 24.53 -25.07 -8.12
N ILE A 87 24.00 -26.05 -8.83
CA ILE A 87 24.14 -27.49 -8.54
C ILE A 87 24.84 -28.20 -9.70
N VAL A 88 25.78 -29.06 -9.35
CA VAL A 88 26.45 -30.00 -10.27
C VAL A 88 26.19 -31.42 -9.81
N LEU A 89 25.71 -32.29 -10.70
CA LEU A 89 25.46 -33.70 -10.43
C LEU A 89 26.44 -34.56 -11.24
N ASP A 90 27.36 -35.22 -10.56
CA ASP A 90 28.33 -36.16 -11.19
C ASP A 90 27.96 -37.60 -10.84
N PHE A 91 27.32 -38.32 -11.78
CA PHE A 91 26.87 -39.67 -11.56
C PHE A 91 27.97 -40.69 -11.77
N LEU A 92 28.46 -41.25 -10.68
CA LEU A 92 29.45 -42.34 -10.69
C LEU A 92 28.83 -43.64 -11.20
N ASN A 93 27.53 -43.81 -10.98
CA ASN A 93 26.74 -44.94 -11.49
C ASN A 93 25.25 -44.60 -11.47
N SER A 94 24.52 -44.96 -12.52
CA SER A 94 23.06 -44.72 -12.62
C SER A 94 22.38 -45.84 -13.37
N GLN A 95 21.15 -46.20 -13.02
CA GLN A 95 20.24 -47.06 -13.78
C GLN A 95 19.34 -46.28 -14.76
N GLY A 96 19.53 -44.99 -14.82
CA GLY A 96 18.70 -44.07 -15.61
C GLY A 96 17.46 -43.58 -14.85
N GLY A 97 17.07 -42.36 -15.13
CA GLY A 97 15.92 -41.72 -14.47
C GLY A 97 15.90 -40.22 -14.69
N THR A 98 15.06 -39.52 -13.97
CA THR A 98 14.96 -38.09 -13.99
C THR A 98 15.26 -37.51 -12.61
N VAL A 99 16.05 -36.44 -12.56
CA VAL A 99 16.31 -35.68 -11.36
C VAL A 99 15.62 -34.34 -11.51
N ASN A 100 14.91 -33.91 -10.46
CA ASN A 100 14.34 -32.56 -10.34
C ASN A 100 15.09 -31.85 -9.23
N VAL A 101 15.49 -30.62 -9.50
CA VAL A 101 16.14 -29.73 -8.56
C VAL A 101 15.32 -28.48 -8.43
N THR A 102 15.05 -28.07 -7.20
CA THR A 102 14.48 -26.78 -6.85
C THR A 102 15.49 -26.05 -6.00
N ARG A 103 15.89 -24.87 -6.42
CA ARG A 103 16.64 -23.90 -5.64
C ARG A 103 15.67 -22.94 -4.97
N VAL A 104 15.86 -22.68 -3.71
CA VAL A 104 15.10 -21.71 -2.94
C VAL A 104 16.07 -20.68 -2.36
N ASP A 105 15.97 -19.45 -2.81
CA ASP A 105 16.80 -18.35 -2.34
C ASP A 105 16.21 -17.77 -1.05
N ALA A 106 16.36 -18.53 0.01
CA ALA A 106 15.98 -18.20 1.38
C ALA A 106 16.77 -19.10 2.34
N SER A 107 16.88 -18.68 3.60
CA SER A 107 17.37 -19.58 4.65
C SER A 107 16.43 -20.76 4.81
N PRO A 108 16.94 -22.00 4.94
CA PRO A 108 16.09 -23.16 5.08
C PRO A 108 15.24 -23.04 6.35
N PRO A 109 13.98 -23.54 6.33
CA PRO A 109 13.13 -23.52 7.50
C PRO A 109 13.84 -24.16 8.70
N SER A 110 14.05 -23.40 9.76
CA SER A 110 14.78 -23.84 10.94
C SER A 110 13.88 -24.56 11.95
N ASN A 111 14.44 -25.55 12.64
CA ASN A 111 13.90 -26.02 13.89
C ASN A 111 14.63 -25.26 15.02
N GLU A 112 13.92 -24.36 15.70
CA GLU A 112 14.51 -23.47 16.71
C GLU A 112 15.11 -24.19 17.94
N SER A 113 14.78 -25.47 18.17
CA SER A 113 15.20 -26.14 19.41
C SER A 113 16.44 -26.99 19.29
N THR A 114 16.70 -27.65 18.16
CA THR A 114 17.92 -28.46 17.92
C THR A 114 18.07 -28.75 16.41
N PRO A 115 18.75 -27.89 15.66
CA PRO A 115 18.90 -28.08 14.21
C PRO A 115 19.83 -29.26 13.84
N PHE A 116 20.59 -29.83 14.82
CA PHE A 116 21.53 -30.91 14.59
C PHE A 116 21.41 -32.03 15.66
N ASP A 117 21.37 -33.27 15.20
CA ASP A 117 21.18 -34.48 15.99
C ASP A 117 22.46 -34.86 16.75
N ASP A 118 23.63 -34.66 16.17
CA ASP A 118 24.90 -35.14 16.69
C ASP A 118 25.83 -33.97 17.12
N PRO A 119 26.12 -33.87 18.44
CA PRO A 119 27.10 -32.90 18.94
C PRO A 119 28.51 -33.11 18.36
N SER A 120 28.79 -34.29 17.77
CA SER A 120 30.08 -34.58 17.13
C SER A 120 30.29 -33.89 15.80
N ASP A 121 29.24 -33.33 15.19
CA ASP A 121 29.33 -32.54 13.95
C ASP A 121 30.10 -31.23 14.15
N GLY A 122 30.29 -30.85 15.41
CA GLY A 122 31.07 -29.67 15.77
C GLY A 122 30.37 -28.33 15.46
N ILE A 123 29.08 -28.38 15.20
CA ILE A 123 28.25 -27.21 15.00
C ILE A 123 27.61 -26.84 16.33
N THR A 124 27.95 -25.66 16.83
CA THR A 124 27.42 -25.14 18.09
C THR A 124 26.44 -23.99 17.88
N ASP A 125 26.62 -23.25 16.81
CA ASP A 125 25.78 -22.13 16.42
C ASP A 125 25.74 -22.08 14.87
N PRO A 126 24.73 -22.69 14.24
CA PRO A 126 24.68 -22.83 12.80
C PRO A 126 24.28 -21.52 12.12
N TYR A 127 25.09 -21.11 11.17
CA TYR A 127 24.79 -20.04 10.24
C TYR A 127 24.53 -20.63 8.85
N PHE A 128 23.29 -20.63 8.40
CA PHE A 128 22.88 -21.13 7.10
C PHE A 128 23.07 -20.10 6.00
N ALA A 129 23.52 -20.57 4.83
CA ALA A 129 23.40 -19.76 3.62
C ALA A 129 21.93 -19.46 3.32
N ARG A 130 21.67 -18.34 2.64
CA ARG A 130 20.32 -17.96 2.19
C ARG A 130 19.94 -18.66 0.88
N VAL A 131 20.40 -19.86 0.73
CA VAL A 131 20.08 -20.75 -0.39
C VAL A 131 19.98 -22.16 0.14
N TYR A 132 18.91 -22.85 -0.19
CA TYR A 132 18.81 -24.29 0.00
C TYR A 132 18.22 -24.96 -1.24
N PHE A 133 18.40 -26.28 -1.33
CA PHE A 133 18.00 -27.04 -2.48
C PHE A 133 17.12 -28.22 -2.09
N GLU A 134 16.08 -28.44 -2.89
CA GLU A 134 15.26 -29.64 -2.82
C GLU A 134 15.55 -30.49 -4.05
N ILE A 135 16.12 -31.69 -3.82
CA ILE A 135 16.46 -32.60 -4.91
C ILE A 135 15.63 -33.86 -4.77
N SER A 136 14.95 -34.24 -5.83
CA SER A 136 14.19 -35.48 -5.93
C SER A 136 14.53 -36.22 -7.23
N ALA A 137 14.33 -37.54 -7.25
CA ALA A 137 14.58 -38.33 -8.46
C ALA A 137 13.64 -39.51 -8.61
N THR A 138 13.48 -39.95 -9.87
CA THR A 138 12.74 -41.14 -10.26
C THR A 138 13.70 -42.15 -10.89
N PHE A 139 14.48 -42.85 -10.05
CA PHE A 139 15.34 -43.96 -10.52
C PHE A 139 14.69 -45.29 -10.26
N THR A 140 14.91 -46.25 -11.18
CA THR A 140 14.39 -47.62 -11.05
C THR A 140 15.34 -48.57 -10.33
N GLY A 141 16.54 -48.11 -9.95
CA GLY A 141 17.58 -48.91 -9.29
C GLY A 141 18.55 -48.07 -8.47
N SER A 142 19.63 -48.70 -8.02
CA SER A 142 20.67 -48.02 -7.24
C SER A 142 21.45 -47.00 -8.09
N TYR A 143 21.89 -45.94 -7.46
CA TYR A 143 22.77 -44.93 -8.04
C TYR A 143 23.80 -44.47 -7.01
N ALA A 144 24.87 -43.85 -7.51
CA ALA A 144 25.83 -43.10 -6.72
C ALA A 144 26.13 -41.79 -7.46
N VAL A 145 26.12 -40.69 -6.75
CA VAL A 145 26.30 -39.35 -7.30
C VAL A 145 27.13 -38.49 -6.36
N ASP A 146 28.06 -37.74 -6.91
CA ASP A 146 28.67 -36.61 -6.21
C ASP A 146 27.84 -35.37 -6.50
N ILE A 147 27.37 -34.68 -5.44
CA ILE A 147 26.58 -33.48 -5.53
C ILE A 147 27.49 -32.30 -5.22
N GLY A 148 27.74 -31.45 -6.22
CA GLY A 148 28.51 -30.23 -6.11
C GLY A 148 27.60 -29.03 -5.93
N PHE A 149 27.98 -28.14 -5.02
CA PHE A 149 27.36 -26.86 -4.78
C PHE A 149 28.32 -25.77 -5.23
N ASP A 150 27.93 -25.01 -6.24
CA ASP A 150 28.68 -23.86 -6.72
C ASP A 150 28.48 -22.70 -5.77
N TYR A 151 29.47 -22.48 -4.89
CA TYR A 151 29.39 -21.44 -3.89
C TYR A 151 29.55 -20.02 -4.47
N SER A 152 29.94 -19.88 -5.73
CA SER A 152 29.96 -18.56 -6.39
C SER A 152 28.54 -18.04 -6.68
N THR A 153 27.55 -18.94 -6.72
CA THR A 153 26.14 -18.61 -6.89
C THR A 153 25.41 -18.39 -5.55
N VAL A 154 26.13 -18.52 -4.43
CA VAL A 154 25.59 -18.39 -3.08
C VAL A 154 26.01 -17.05 -2.51
N PRO A 155 25.05 -16.14 -2.22
CA PRO A 155 25.36 -14.82 -1.70
C PRO A 155 26.22 -14.87 -0.43
N GLY A 156 27.14 -13.95 -0.31
CA GLY A 156 27.88 -13.68 0.91
C GLY A 156 29.02 -14.66 1.25
N VAL A 157 29.27 -15.73 0.49
CA VAL A 157 30.38 -16.66 0.81
C VAL A 157 31.73 -15.98 0.72
N GLN A 158 32.46 -15.95 1.84
CA GLN A 158 33.82 -15.40 1.93
C GLN A 158 34.91 -16.45 2.08
N ASP A 159 34.72 -17.43 2.95
CA ASP A 159 35.67 -18.51 3.17
C ASP A 159 35.01 -19.89 2.90
N PRO A 160 35.05 -20.35 1.64
CA PRO A 160 34.43 -21.64 1.26
C PRO A 160 35.06 -22.82 1.97
N SER A 161 36.28 -22.73 2.52
CA SER A 161 36.92 -23.81 3.27
C SER A 161 36.19 -24.13 4.60
N LYS A 162 35.38 -23.21 5.08
CA LYS A 162 34.60 -23.34 6.32
C LYS A 162 33.16 -23.82 6.07
N LEU A 163 32.75 -23.88 4.82
CA LEU A 163 31.42 -24.37 4.48
C LEU A 163 31.25 -25.84 4.88
N ARG A 164 30.05 -26.17 5.27
CA ARG A 164 29.54 -27.51 5.49
C ARG A 164 28.32 -27.74 4.64
N ILE A 165 28.16 -28.95 4.16
CA ILE A 165 26.99 -29.38 3.44
C ILE A 165 26.12 -30.17 4.40
N ALA A 166 24.91 -29.72 4.63
CA ALA A 166 23.92 -30.40 5.43
C ALA A 166 22.80 -30.99 4.56
N LYS A 167 22.19 -32.05 5.07
CA LYS A 167 21.10 -32.76 4.42
C LYS A 167 20.05 -33.17 5.43
N ARG A 168 18.77 -33.09 5.05
CA ARG A 168 17.66 -33.67 5.81
C ARG A 168 16.61 -34.26 4.87
N SER A 169 15.60 -34.96 5.40
CA SER A 169 14.53 -35.53 4.58
C SER A 169 13.85 -34.48 3.72
N LEU A 170 13.58 -34.82 2.46
CA LEU A 170 12.68 -34.06 1.63
C LEU A 170 11.28 -34.10 2.26
N ASN A 171 10.60 -32.98 2.32
CA ASN A 171 9.33 -32.81 3.02
C ASN A 171 9.44 -32.94 4.56
N ALA A 172 10.64 -32.72 5.10
CA ALA A 172 10.82 -32.61 6.54
C ALA A 172 9.93 -31.53 7.13
N GLY A 173 9.27 -31.86 8.24
CA GLY A 173 8.64 -30.83 9.08
C GLY A 173 9.71 -30.00 9.79
N VAL A 174 9.30 -28.90 10.43
CA VAL A 174 10.19 -28.07 11.28
C VAL A 174 10.89 -28.85 12.41
N ALA A 175 10.54 -30.11 12.65
CA ALA A 175 11.10 -30.94 13.71
C ALA A 175 12.21 -31.89 13.22
N GLU A 176 12.50 -31.97 11.92
CA GLU A 176 13.58 -32.84 11.44
C GLU A 176 14.91 -32.08 11.43
N GLU A 177 15.94 -32.79 11.87
CA GLU A 177 17.28 -32.28 12.08
C GLU A 177 18.11 -32.36 10.80
N TRP A 178 19.15 -31.55 10.74
CA TRP A 178 20.11 -31.55 9.65
C TRP A 178 21.32 -32.44 9.98
N ASP A 179 21.68 -33.34 9.08
CA ASP A 179 22.91 -34.15 9.16
C ASP A 179 24.04 -33.48 8.36
N ILE A 180 25.20 -33.28 8.95
CA ILE A 180 26.38 -32.80 8.22
C ILE A 180 26.96 -33.96 7.37
N ILE A 181 26.90 -33.76 6.06
CA ILE A 181 27.35 -34.78 5.07
C ILE A 181 28.79 -34.52 4.65
N SER A 182 29.22 -33.26 4.56
CA SER A 182 30.52 -32.91 4.02
C SER A 182 31.02 -31.57 4.56
N GLN A 183 32.34 -31.39 4.49
CA GLN A 183 33.00 -30.12 4.90
C GLN A 183 33.87 -29.60 3.75
N GLY A 184 33.85 -28.28 3.54
CA GLY A 184 34.63 -27.61 2.51
C GLY A 184 36.14 -27.83 2.63
N SER A 185 36.66 -27.95 3.87
CA SER A 185 38.11 -28.23 4.10
C SER A 185 38.61 -29.51 3.47
N THR A 186 37.74 -30.47 3.15
CA THR A 186 38.09 -31.77 2.59
C THR A 186 37.56 -32.02 1.18
N ASN A 187 36.53 -31.32 0.76
CA ASN A 187 35.81 -31.58 -0.48
C ASN A 187 35.61 -30.29 -1.32
N LEU A 188 36.56 -29.37 -1.23
CA LEU A 188 36.52 -28.10 -1.95
C LEU A 188 37.31 -28.17 -3.25
N ASP A 189 36.68 -27.83 -4.34
CA ASP A 189 37.29 -27.57 -5.63
C ASP A 189 37.37 -26.07 -5.86
N THR A 190 38.50 -25.48 -5.53
CA THR A 190 38.74 -24.03 -5.65
C THR A 190 38.87 -23.56 -7.09
N ASP A 191 39.22 -24.46 -8.02
CA ASP A 191 39.42 -24.11 -9.43
C ASP A 191 38.07 -23.89 -10.13
N ASN A 192 37.05 -24.62 -9.70
CA ASN A 192 35.70 -24.54 -10.25
C ASN A 192 34.68 -23.86 -9.32
N GLY A 193 35.07 -23.48 -8.13
CA GLY A 193 34.13 -22.80 -7.20
C GLY A 193 33.11 -23.74 -6.54
N ILE A 194 33.42 -25.04 -6.40
CA ILE A 194 32.46 -26.05 -6.00
C ILE A 194 32.86 -26.72 -4.69
N VAL A 195 31.89 -26.96 -3.81
CA VAL A 195 32.03 -27.85 -2.65
C VAL A 195 31.17 -29.09 -2.84
N TYR A 196 31.72 -30.29 -2.58
CA TYR A 196 31.09 -31.54 -2.91
C TYR A 196 30.59 -32.34 -1.70
N ALA A 197 29.39 -32.94 -1.84
CA ALA A 197 28.94 -34.08 -1.06
C ALA A 197 29.13 -35.33 -1.91
N THR A 198 30.18 -36.11 -1.60
CA THR A 198 30.58 -37.24 -2.45
C THR A 198 29.83 -38.52 -2.14
N ASN A 199 29.67 -39.38 -3.17
CA ASN A 199 29.12 -40.74 -3.10
C ASN A 199 27.72 -40.82 -2.45
N GLN A 200 26.85 -39.93 -2.80
CA GLN A 200 25.47 -39.89 -2.31
C GLN A 200 24.60 -40.91 -3.05
N ASN A 201 23.67 -41.51 -2.34
CA ASN A 201 22.76 -42.56 -2.86
C ASN A 201 21.29 -42.26 -2.58
N SER A 202 20.99 -41.05 -2.09
CA SER A 202 19.64 -40.55 -1.88
C SER A 202 19.62 -39.03 -2.06
N PHE A 203 18.53 -38.54 -2.58
CA PHE A 203 18.22 -37.13 -2.70
C PHE A 203 17.30 -36.64 -1.56
N SER A 204 17.32 -35.36 -1.28
CA SER A 204 16.62 -34.78 -0.12
C SER A 204 16.66 -33.24 -0.18
N GLN A 205 16.44 -32.57 0.94
CA GLN A 205 16.79 -31.15 1.12
C GLN A 205 18.26 -31.01 1.49
N TRP A 206 18.91 -30.00 0.92
CA TRP A 206 20.33 -29.71 1.07
C TRP A 206 20.54 -28.24 1.37
N ALA A 207 21.47 -27.94 2.27
CA ALA A 207 21.83 -26.58 2.62
C ALA A 207 23.34 -26.44 2.81
N LEU A 208 23.84 -25.23 2.58
CA LEU A 208 25.19 -24.84 2.97
C LEU A 208 25.11 -24.08 4.29
N LEU A 209 26.07 -24.30 5.18
CA LEU A 209 26.15 -23.63 6.45
C LEU A 209 27.59 -23.57 6.98
N SER A 210 27.81 -22.78 8.02
CA SER A 210 29.03 -22.75 8.84
C SER A 210 28.67 -22.57 10.30
N ASN A 211 29.66 -22.62 11.19
CA ASN A 211 29.46 -22.09 12.55
C ASN A 211 29.48 -20.56 12.52
N ASP A 212 28.69 -19.95 13.39
CA ASP A 212 28.81 -18.53 13.66
C ASP A 212 30.26 -18.17 14.11
N GLY A 213 30.72 -16.96 13.71
CA GLY A 213 32.08 -16.50 14.01
C GLY A 213 33.19 -17.15 13.18
N GLU A 214 32.92 -18.09 12.26
CA GLU A 214 33.91 -18.63 11.33
C GLU A 214 34.19 -17.72 10.13
N ASN A 215 33.46 -16.61 9.97
CA ASN A 215 33.56 -15.62 8.88
C ASN A 215 33.42 -16.27 7.48
N SER A 216 32.58 -17.28 7.35
CA SER A 216 32.33 -17.97 6.09
C SER A 216 31.39 -17.18 5.20
N PHE A 217 30.50 -16.44 5.81
CA PHE A 217 29.53 -15.59 5.17
C PHE A 217 29.67 -14.15 5.61
N VAL A 218 29.35 -13.22 4.72
CA VAL A 218 29.08 -11.81 5.03
C VAL A 218 27.61 -11.61 4.91
N ASP A 219 27.04 -10.87 5.84
CA ASP A 219 25.71 -10.38 5.68
C ASP A 219 25.63 -9.42 4.48
N VAL A 220 24.62 -9.63 3.65
CA VAL A 220 24.34 -8.84 2.45
C VAL A 220 22.88 -8.41 2.38
N SER A 221 22.15 -8.59 3.47
CA SER A 221 20.70 -8.37 3.50
C SER A 221 20.28 -7.44 4.63
N ALA A 222 19.17 -6.76 4.43
CA ALA A 222 18.55 -5.94 5.45
C ALA A 222 17.64 -6.80 6.37
N PRO A 223 17.33 -6.34 7.58
CA PRO A 223 16.46 -7.04 8.51
C PRO A 223 15.09 -7.38 7.91
N THR A 224 14.59 -8.54 8.21
CA THR A 224 13.24 -8.97 7.84
C THR A 224 12.25 -8.59 8.93
N ILE A 225 11.23 -7.79 8.59
CA ILE A 225 10.18 -7.34 9.51
C ILE A 225 8.92 -8.17 9.28
N GLN A 226 8.51 -8.94 10.29
CA GLN A 226 7.25 -9.68 10.22
C GLN A 226 6.05 -8.77 10.56
N SER A 227 4.84 -9.25 10.26
CA SER A 227 3.60 -8.51 10.50
C SER A 227 3.52 -7.99 11.93
N ALA A 228 3.21 -6.70 12.05
CA ALA A 228 3.08 -6.05 13.34
C ALA A 228 1.79 -6.47 14.08
N VAL A 229 1.86 -6.48 15.40
CA VAL A 229 0.74 -6.76 16.29
C VAL A 229 0.44 -5.54 17.15
N LEU A 230 -0.85 -5.18 17.23
CA LEU A 230 -1.33 -4.05 18.04
C LEU A 230 -1.89 -4.55 19.39
N SER A 231 -1.64 -3.77 20.44
CA SER A 231 -2.25 -3.97 21.74
C SER A 231 -2.69 -2.61 22.35
N PRO A 232 -4.02 -2.39 22.51
CA PRO A 232 -5.12 -3.29 22.17
C PRO A 232 -5.29 -3.46 20.65
N SER A 233 -5.90 -4.57 20.24
CA SER A 233 -6.14 -4.85 18.79
C SER A 233 -7.22 -3.96 18.16
N SER A 234 -7.99 -3.27 18.97
CA SER A 234 -9.06 -2.35 18.56
C SER A 234 -9.05 -1.15 19.50
N PRO A 235 -8.08 -0.23 19.29
CA PRO A 235 -7.84 0.87 20.22
C PRO A 235 -8.95 1.93 20.18
N GLY A 236 -9.19 2.54 21.33
CA GLY A 236 -10.04 3.72 21.47
C GLY A 236 -9.24 5.02 21.41
N ALA A 237 -9.94 6.12 21.17
CA ALA A 237 -9.31 7.44 21.26
C ALA A 237 -8.80 7.70 22.70
N LEU A 238 -7.63 8.35 22.78
CA LEU A 238 -6.92 8.64 24.03
C LEU A 238 -6.50 7.37 24.82
N GLU A 239 -6.23 6.29 24.13
CA GLU A 239 -5.69 5.04 24.68
C GLU A 239 -4.29 4.79 24.12
N ASP A 240 -3.36 4.37 24.98
CA ASP A 240 -2.00 4.00 24.53
C ASP A 240 -2.07 2.79 23.60
N VAL A 241 -1.34 2.83 22.48
CA VAL A 241 -1.29 1.72 21.52
C VAL A 241 0.14 1.18 21.42
N ALA A 242 0.36 -0.02 21.95
CA ALA A 242 1.61 -0.72 21.75
C ALA A 242 1.62 -1.41 20.40
N ILE A 243 2.69 -1.19 19.63
CA ILE A 243 2.94 -1.84 18.33
C ILE A 243 4.20 -2.66 18.48
N SER A 244 4.10 -3.96 18.16
CA SER A 244 5.22 -4.90 18.26
C SER A 244 5.35 -5.71 16.98
N ALA A 245 6.58 -6.03 16.60
CA ALA A 245 6.90 -6.89 15.46
C ALA A 245 8.09 -7.79 15.80
N VAL A 246 8.14 -8.96 15.17
CA VAL A 246 9.34 -9.80 15.16
C VAL A 246 10.22 -9.33 14.01
N ILE A 247 11.47 -9.00 14.33
CA ILE A 247 12.44 -8.50 13.37
C ILE A 247 13.66 -9.41 13.45
N ASN A 248 14.00 -10.03 12.35
CA ASN A 248 15.11 -10.98 12.26
C ASN A 248 16.16 -10.49 11.27
N ASP A 249 17.39 -10.76 11.63
CA ASP A 249 18.54 -10.53 10.78
C ASP A 249 19.65 -11.52 11.14
N GLU A 250 20.51 -11.84 10.18
CA GLU A 250 21.60 -12.80 10.32
C GLU A 250 22.71 -12.29 11.24
N THR A 251 23.03 -11.01 11.17
CA THR A 251 24.08 -10.38 12.00
C THR A 251 23.51 -9.69 13.22
N GLY A 252 22.21 -9.56 13.27
CA GLY A 252 21.48 -8.93 14.34
C GLY A 252 20.86 -7.59 13.93
N VAL A 253 19.88 -7.16 14.70
CA VAL A 253 19.17 -5.90 14.49
C VAL A 253 19.81 -4.83 15.36
N LEU A 254 20.49 -3.88 14.75
CA LEU A 254 21.11 -2.74 15.43
C LEU A 254 20.06 -1.79 15.99
N SER A 255 19.06 -1.46 15.18
CA SER A 255 17.98 -0.56 15.59
C SER A 255 16.66 -0.90 14.93
N ALA A 256 15.57 -0.60 15.63
CA ALA A 256 14.23 -0.63 15.08
C ALA A 256 13.48 0.64 15.50
N ASN A 257 12.76 1.25 14.59
CA ASN A 257 12.04 2.49 14.80
C ASN A 257 10.62 2.38 14.26
N LEU A 258 9.66 2.80 15.05
CA LEU A 258 8.27 2.96 14.66
C LEU A 258 8.06 4.39 14.16
N TYR A 259 7.66 4.56 12.93
CA TYR A 259 7.22 5.81 12.37
C TYR A 259 5.70 5.83 12.33
N TYR A 260 5.07 6.83 12.93
CA TYR A 260 3.63 6.95 12.95
C TYR A 260 3.16 8.38 12.73
N THR A 261 1.96 8.52 12.20
CA THR A 261 1.26 9.80 12.06
C THR A 261 -0.23 9.62 12.28
N GLN A 262 -0.94 10.70 12.57
CA GLN A 262 -2.40 10.72 12.55
C GLN A 262 -2.89 10.93 11.12
N GLY A 263 -4.06 10.41 10.81
CA GLY A 263 -4.71 10.71 9.55
C GLY A 263 -4.88 12.23 9.33
N GLY A 264 -4.73 12.66 8.09
CA GLY A 264 -4.70 14.07 7.71
C GLY A 264 -3.35 14.75 7.90
N ASN A 265 -2.31 14.05 8.33
CA ASN A 265 -0.96 14.57 8.46
C ASN A 265 0.01 13.86 7.50
N GLN A 266 1.10 14.55 7.15
CA GLN A 266 2.16 14.00 6.29
C GLN A 266 3.46 13.73 7.06
N VAL A 267 3.61 14.33 8.23
CA VAL A 267 4.84 14.24 9.01
C VAL A 267 4.73 13.08 10.00
N PHE A 268 5.63 12.13 9.86
CA PHE A 268 5.72 11.01 10.77
C PHE A 268 6.56 11.35 12.00
N THR A 269 6.07 10.94 13.16
CA THR A 269 6.80 10.94 14.43
C THR A 269 7.56 9.63 14.54
N ASN A 270 8.81 9.68 15.01
CA ASN A 270 9.65 8.51 15.20
C ASN A 270 9.69 8.12 16.69
N LEU A 271 9.51 6.83 16.98
CA LEU A 271 9.73 6.23 18.30
C LEU A 271 10.69 5.05 18.16
N THR A 272 11.76 5.05 18.94
CA THR A 272 12.65 3.90 19.00
C THR A 272 11.93 2.71 19.62
N MET A 273 11.95 1.57 18.94
CA MET A 273 11.41 0.31 19.44
C MET A 273 12.45 -0.38 20.34
N SER A 274 11.99 -0.94 21.43
CA SER A 274 12.84 -1.69 22.36
C SER A 274 12.62 -3.18 22.19
N SER A 275 13.69 -3.98 22.18
CA SER A 275 13.57 -5.44 22.25
C SER A 275 12.96 -5.84 23.59
N SER A 276 11.86 -6.57 23.54
CA SER A 276 11.14 -7.03 24.74
C SER A 276 11.45 -8.48 25.10
N SER A 277 11.70 -9.33 24.12
CA SER A 277 12.07 -10.74 24.28
C SER A 277 12.60 -11.27 22.95
N GLY A 278 13.84 -11.72 22.90
CA GLY A 278 14.44 -12.21 21.65
C GLY A 278 14.34 -11.15 20.54
N ASN A 279 13.82 -11.55 19.41
CA ASN A 279 13.69 -10.69 18.21
C ASN A 279 12.38 -9.89 18.17
N THR A 280 11.64 -9.82 19.27
CA THR A 280 10.41 -9.02 19.33
C THR A 280 10.73 -7.59 19.78
N PHE A 281 10.46 -6.64 18.92
CA PHE A 281 10.63 -5.21 19.18
C PHE A 281 9.27 -4.56 19.39
N SER A 282 9.18 -3.56 20.29
CA SER A 282 7.94 -2.86 20.57
C SER A 282 8.15 -1.40 20.89
N ALA A 283 7.18 -0.56 20.51
CA ALA A 283 7.05 0.82 20.94
C ALA A 283 5.59 1.13 21.25
N THR A 284 5.35 2.17 22.05
CA THR A 284 3.99 2.57 22.42
C THR A 284 3.72 3.97 21.91
N VAL A 285 2.71 4.10 21.05
CA VAL A 285 2.15 5.40 20.65
C VAL A 285 1.39 5.96 21.84
N PRO A 286 1.72 7.16 22.31
CA PRO A 286 1.09 7.71 23.51
C PRO A 286 -0.38 8.07 23.26
N ALA A 287 -1.22 7.93 24.27
CA ALA A 287 -2.65 8.20 24.23
C ALA A 287 -3.00 9.58 23.66
N SER A 288 -2.15 10.60 23.90
CA SER A 288 -2.35 11.95 23.35
C SER A 288 -2.37 12.01 21.83
N ASP A 289 -1.70 11.07 21.17
CA ASP A 289 -1.54 11.02 19.72
C ASP A 289 -2.52 10.03 19.06
N VAL A 290 -3.21 9.23 19.89
CA VAL A 290 -4.26 8.32 19.44
C VAL A 290 -5.59 9.05 19.46
N THR A 291 -6.01 9.52 18.30
CA THR A 291 -7.20 10.36 18.18
C THR A 291 -8.21 9.73 17.20
N ARG A 292 -9.40 10.32 17.13
CA ARG A 292 -10.42 9.94 16.15
C ARG A 292 -10.01 10.15 14.68
N ASN A 293 -8.80 10.65 14.43
CA ASN A 293 -8.26 10.74 13.08
C ASN A 293 -7.55 9.44 12.65
N GLY A 294 -7.48 8.43 13.52
CA GLY A 294 -6.78 7.19 13.22
C GLY A 294 -5.27 7.33 13.28
N LEU A 295 -4.57 6.23 13.07
CA LEU A 295 -3.12 6.19 12.96
C LEU A 295 -2.70 5.53 11.66
N ILE A 296 -1.56 5.95 11.15
CA ILE A 296 -0.86 5.35 10.03
C ILE A 296 0.57 5.15 10.49
N TYR A 297 1.14 3.98 10.27
CA TYR A 297 2.49 3.68 10.71
C TYR A 297 3.22 2.73 9.79
N PHE A 298 4.54 2.74 9.88
CA PHE A 298 5.44 1.71 9.38
C PHE A 298 6.60 1.51 10.34
N ILE A 299 7.27 0.38 10.23
CA ILE A 299 8.45 0.04 11.03
C ILE A 299 9.66 0.05 10.11
N GLN A 300 10.74 0.65 10.57
CA GLN A 300 12.05 0.62 9.92
C GLN A 300 13.03 -0.10 10.83
N ALA A 301 13.82 -1.00 10.28
CA ALA A 301 14.87 -1.70 10.99
C ALA A 301 16.21 -1.56 10.26
N GLU A 302 17.28 -1.55 11.03
CA GLU A 302 18.67 -1.45 10.55
C GLU A 302 19.51 -2.51 11.26
N ASP A 303 20.38 -3.19 10.52
CA ASP A 303 21.35 -4.14 11.05
C ASP A 303 22.69 -3.49 11.45
N ASP A 304 23.62 -4.31 11.95
CA ASP A 304 24.94 -3.88 12.38
C ASP A 304 25.84 -3.41 11.21
N LEU A 305 25.49 -3.71 9.97
CA LEU A 305 26.22 -3.29 8.76
C LEU A 305 25.62 -2.08 8.06
N GLY A 306 24.46 -1.61 8.53
CA GLY A 306 23.78 -0.42 8.02
C GLY A 306 22.80 -0.70 6.89
N TYR A 307 22.42 -1.97 6.65
CA TYR A 307 21.31 -2.27 5.75
C TYR A 307 19.98 -1.96 6.41
N VAL A 308 19.07 -1.35 5.67
CA VAL A 308 17.80 -0.84 6.21
C VAL A 308 16.63 -1.46 5.47
N SER A 309 15.63 -1.90 6.21
CA SER A 309 14.34 -2.34 5.68
C SER A 309 13.19 -1.53 6.26
N ASN A 310 12.08 -1.47 5.52
CA ASN A 310 10.83 -0.89 5.98
C ASN A 310 9.70 -1.93 5.83
N SER A 311 8.79 -1.94 6.79
CA SER A 311 7.53 -2.65 6.62
C SER A 311 6.61 -1.91 5.63
N ASP A 312 5.52 -2.56 5.23
CA ASP A 312 4.40 -1.86 4.62
C ASP A 312 3.88 -0.76 5.54
N THR A 313 3.30 0.28 4.93
CA THR A 313 2.56 1.31 5.67
C THR A 313 1.18 0.77 6.00
N LEU A 314 0.84 0.75 7.29
CA LEU A 314 -0.38 0.17 7.82
C LEU A 314 -1.26 1.22 8.48
N GLY A 315 -2.56 1.06 8.32
CA GLY A 315 -3.58 1.89 8.95
C GLY A 315 -4.15 1.25 10.22
N VAL A 316 -4.48 2.07 11.20
CA VAL A 316 -5.15 1.66 12.44
C VAL A 316 -6.41 2.48 12.63
N GLU A 317 -7.55 1.81 12.57
CA GLU A 317 -8.83 2.41 12.91
C GLU A 317 -8.92 2.65 14.43
N ILE A 318 -9.37 3.83 14.80
CA ILE A 318 -9.53 4.23 16.21
C ILE A 318 -11.00 4.36 16.53
N ASN A 319 -11.45 3.66 17.56
CA ASN A 319 -12.82 3.76 18.05
C ASN A 319 -13.07 5.09 18.75
N PHE A 320 -14.25 5.65 18.55
CA PHE A 320 -14.71 6.85 19.25
C PHE A 320 -16.10 6.62 19.87
N SER A 321 -16.38 7.32 20.95
CA SER A 321 -17.64 7.24 21.67
C SER A 321 -18.69 8.14 21.04
N ASN A 322 -19.94 7.96 21.48
CA ASN A 322 -21.06 8.79 21.04
C ASN A 322 -20.80 10.27 21.34
N GLY A 323 -20.93 11.12 20.32
CA GLY A 323 -20.71 12.56 20.42
C GLY A 323 -19.25 13.03 20.31
N ASP A 324 -18.28 12.13 20.30
CA ASP A 324 -16.86 12.51 20.16
C ASP A 324 -16.55 13.09 18.77
N LEU A 325 -17.24 12.61 17.75
CA LEU A 325 -17.15 13.12 16.39
C LEU A 325 -18.38 14.00 16.09
N SER A 326 -18.16 15.28 15.90
CA SER A 326 -19.22 16.24 15.56
C SER A 326 -18.77 17.21 14.48
N THR A 327 -19.71 17.96 13.94
CA THR A 327 -19.42 19.02 12.96
C THR A 327 -18.40 20.03 13.49
N SER A 328 -18.41 20.35 14.80
CA SER A 328 -17.49 21.30 15.42
C SER A 328 -16.17 20.68 15.86
N SER A 329 -16.11 19.36 16.03
CA SER A 329 -14.90 18.66 16.51
C SER A 329 -14.03 18.10 15.40
N ALA A 330 -14.56 17.91 14.20
CA ALA A 330 -13.80 17.44 13.04
C ALA A 330 -12.83 18.53 12.55
N VAL A 331 -11.65 18.10 12.08
CA VAL A 331 -10.61 19.02 11.62
C VAL A 331 -11.07 19.73 10.34
N ASN A 332 -11.01 21.06 10.32
CA ASN A 332 -11.44 21.87 9.17
C ASN A 332 -12.81 21.49 8.59
N SER A 333 -13.74 21.11 9.47
CA SER A 333 -15.10 20.76 9.07
C SER A 333 -15.74 21.88 8.24
N ALA A 334 -16.44 21.49 7.20
CA ALA A 334 -17.20 22.42 6.36
C ALA A 334 -18.31 23.14 7.15
N TYR A 335 -18.84 22.50 8.19
CA TYR A 335 -19.91 22.99 9.03
C TYR A 335 -19.50 23.11 10.50
N ALA A 336 -18.27 23.59 10.75
CA ALA A 336 -17.75 23.78 12.12
C ALA A 336 -18.63 24.71 12.97
N THR A 337 -19.38 25.62 12.36
CA THR A 337 -20.33 26.52 13.02
C THR A 337 -21.77 26.00 12.98
N GLY A 338 -22.01 24.82 12.46
CA GLY A 338 -23.32 24.18 12.33
C GLY A 338 -23.99 24.36 10.97
N PHE A 339 -25.07 23.64 10.77
CA PHE A 339 -25.90 23.70 9.57
C PHE A 339 -26.93 24.84 9.66
N PRO A 340 -27.09 25.67 8.61
CA PRO A 340 -28.09 26.76 8.61
C PRO A 340 -29.51 26.20 8.46
N THR A 341 -30.50 26.98 8.93
CA THR A 341 -31.92 26.75 8.65
C THR A 341 -32.31 27.16 7.24
N ASP A 342 -33.39 26.59 6.76
CA ASP A 342 -34.08 26.97 5.50
C ASP A 342 -33.18 26.94 4.26
N LYS A 343 -32.15 26.08 4.29
CA LYS A 343 -31.20 25.91 3.20
C LYS A 343 -30.87 24.44 2.94
N TRP A 344 -30.77 24.12 1.66
CA TRP A 344 -30.22 22.82 1.26
C TRP A 344 -28.71 22.76 1.48
N ARG A 345 -28.27 21.64 2.02
CA ARG A 345 -26.83 21.34 2.15
C ARG A 345 -26.57 19.90 1.76
N LEU A 346 -25.46 19.71 1.08
CA LEU A 346 -24.97 18.36 0.80
C LEU A 346 -24.04 17.94 1.92
N ILE A 347 -24.41 16.87 2.62
CA ILE A 347 -23.71 16.41 3.82
C ILE A 347 -23.19 14.99 3.65
N SER A 348 -22.15 14.65 4.39
CA SER A 348 -21.65 13.28 4.58
C SER A 348 -21.40 13.04 6.06
N ILE A 349 -21.38 11.76 6.47
CA ILE A 349 -21.00 11.39 7.84
C ILE A 349 -19.59 10.80 7.79
N PRO A 350 -18.60 11.46 8.39
CA PRO A 350 -17.24 10.94 8.41
C PRO A 350 -17.10 9.77 9.39
N GLY A 351 -16.34 8.74 9.02
CA GLY A 351 -16.11 7.55 9.82
C GLY A 351 -17.19 6.46 9.66
N ASN A 352 -16.88 5.31 10.24
CA ASN A 352 -17.74 4.12 10.26
C ASN A 352 -18.56 4.11 11.56
N VAL A 353 -19.75 4.71 11.54
CA VAL A 353 -20.62 4.74 12.72
C VAL A 353 -21.25 3.38 12.97
N SER A 354 -21.35 2.97 14.22
CA SER A 354 -21.87 1.65 14.61
C SER A 354 -23.38 1.51 14.37
N ASP A 355 -24.11 2.61 14.46
CA ASP A 355 -25.52 2.72 14.09
C ASP A 355 -25.67 3.81 13.03
N ASN A 356 -25.78 3.40 11.78
CA ASN A 356 -25.84 4.29 10.64
C ASN A 356 -27.26 4.64 10.17
N GLN A 357 -28.30 4.26 10.92
CA GLN A 357 -29.65 4.65 10.59
C GLN A 357 -29.79 6.18 10.67
N VAL A 358 -30.35 6.79 9.63
CA VAL A 358 -30.48 8.24 9.52
C VAL A 358 -31.14 8.85 10.75
N GLY A 359 -32.22 8.24 11.25
CA GLY A 359 -32.92 8.73 12.44
C GLY A 359 -32.11 8.64 13.74
N ASN A 360 -31.10 7.77 13.80
CA ASN A 360 -30.25 7.61 14.97
C ASN A 360 -28.97 8.43 14.88
N VAL A 361 -28.56 8.81 13.66
CA VAL A 361 -27.36 9.65 13.44
C VAL A 361 -27.67 11.15 13.57
N ILE A 362 -28.84 11.60 13.09
CA ILE A 362 -29.19 13.03 13.08
C ILE A 362 -30.50 13.34 13.78
N GLY A 363 -31.20 12.33 14.28
CA GLY A 363 -32.52 12.51 14.87
C GLY A 363 -32.51 13.00 16.31
N ASP A 364 -31.41 12.87 17.03
CA ASP A 364 -31.26 13.39 18.38
C ASP A 364 -31.15 14.92 18.38
N GLU A 365 -30.52 15.53 17.36
CA GLU A 365 -30.47 16.98 17.19
C GLU A 365 -31.67 17.53 16.41
N LEU A 366 -32.12 16.82 15.37
CA LEU A 366 -33.19 17.29 14.48
C LEU A 366 -34.60 16.93 14.97
N GLY A 367 -34.69 16.00 15.92
CA GLY A 367 -35.99 15.49 16.40
C GLY A 367 -36.73 14.69 15.35
N SER A 368 -38.04 14.50 15.58
CA SER A 368 -38.88 13.71 14.68
C SER A 368 -38.97 14.33 13.29
N GLN A 369 -38.74 13.51 12.27
CA GLN A 369 -38.85 13.91 10.89
C GLN A 369 -40.30 14.20 10.50
N THR A 370 -40.52 15.40 9.98
CA THR A 370 -41.78 15.81 9.34
C THR A 370 -41.45 16.73 8.17
N SER A 371 -42.38 16.92 7.24
CA SER A 371 -42.19 17.86 6.13
C SER A 371 -41.99 19.35 6.60
N SER A 372 -42.26 19.63 7.88
CA SER A 372 -42.09 20.97 8.48
C SER A 372 -40.83 21.10 9.35
N THR A 373 -40.10 20.02 9.62
CA THR A 373 -38.91 20.04 10.46
C THR A 373 -37.64 19.84 9.63
N TRP A 374 -37.50 18.73 8.99
CA TRP A 374 -36.35 18.45 8.13
C TRP A 374 -36.65 17.41 7.07
N ARG A 375 -35.90 17.43 5.98
CA ARG A 375 -35.96 16.50 4.86
C ARG A 375 -34.56 16.06 4.47
N ILE A 376 -34.45 14.80 4.04
CA ILE A 376 -33.19 14.21 3.57
C ILE A 376 -33.42 13.36 2.33
N PHE A 377 -32.49 13.42 1.38
CA PHE A 377 -32.54 12.66 0.12
C PHE A 377 -31.20 12.02 -0.18
N GLU A 378 -31.26 10.82 -0.72
CA GLU A 378 -30.14 10.14 -1.37
C GLU A 378 -30.27 10.21 -2.89
N TRP A 379 -29.17 10.08 -3.57
CA TRP A 379 -29.14 9.91 -5.02
C TRP A 379 -29.23 8.41 -5.35
N ASP A 380 -30.21 8.03 -6.19
CA ASP A 380 -30.31 6.69 -6.75
C ASP A 380 -29.71 6.69 -8.16
N ASP A 381 -28.54 6.11 -8.27
CA ASP A 381 -27.78 5.98 -9.50
C ASP A 381 -28.42 5.04 -10.55
N VAL A 382 -29.36 4.21 -10.14
CA VAL A 382 -30.11 3.30 -11.04
C VAL A 382 -31.29 4.01 -11.68
N SER A 383 -32.10 4.70 -10.86
CA SER A 383 -33.26 5.44 -11.38
C SER A 383 -32.91 6.87 -11.81
N LEU A 384 -31.65 7.31 -11.59
CA LEU A 384 -31.15 8.66 -11.84
C LEU A 384 -32.06 9.72 -11.22
N SER A 385 -32.45 9.51 -9.99
CA SER A 385 -33.40 10.36 -9.28
C SER A 385 -33.14 10.40 -7.78
N TYR A 386 -33.70 11.40 -7.10
CA TYR A 386 -33.62 11.49 -5.65
C TYR A 386 -34.66 10.64 -4.97
N LYS A 387 -34.23 9.87 -3.99
CA LYS A 387 -35.11 9.16 -3.06
C LYS A 387 -35.16 9.89 -1.72
N GLU A 388 -36.34 10.26 -1.28
CA GLU A 388 -36.55 10.84 0.02
C GLU A 388 -36.55 9.77 1.11
N ASN A 389 -36.02 10.10 2.27
CA ASN A 389 -35.96 9.26 3.46
C ASN A 389 -35.09 8.01 3.28
N PRO A 390 -33.79 8.16 2.98
CA PRO A 390 -32.86 7.05 3.04
C PRO A 390 -32.88 6.41 4.43
N ILE A 391 -32.66 5.11 4.48
CA ILE A 391 -32.70 4.36 5.75
C ILE A 391 -31.38 4.56 6.50
N ASN A 392 -30.27 4.46 5.79
CA ASN A 392 -28.92 4.47 6.37
C ASN A 392 -28.04 5.50 5.70
N PHE A 393 -27.14 6.06 6.48
CA PHE A 393 -25.94 6.70 5.93
C PHE A 393 -24.93 5.65 5.51
N VAL A 394 -24.21 5.93 4.44
CA VAL A 394 -23.10 5.10 3.95
C VAL A 394 -21.83 5.94 3.99
N ASN A 395 -20.76 5.39 4.57
CA ASN A 395 -19.47 6.08 4.62
C ASN A 395 -18.92 6.30 3.21
N GLY A 396 -18.47 7.50 2.92
CA GLY A 396 -18.02 7.91 1.59
C GLY A 396 -19.12 8.37 0.63
N GLU A 397 -20.39 8.28 1.02
CA GLU A 397 -21.52 8.84 0.28
C GLU A 397 -22.03 10.15 0.89
N SER A 398 -22.80 10.91 0.14
CA SER A 398 -23.41 12.15 0.64
C SER A 398 -24.89 12.26 0.32
N PHE A 399 -25.56 13.10 1.10
CA PHE A 399 -27.01 13.22 1.17
C PHE A 399 -27.41 14.69 1.18
N TRP A 400 -28.53 15.02 0.55
CA TRP A 400 -29.12 16.33 0.67
C TRP A 400 -29.90 16.43 1.98
N LEU A 401 -29.56 17.43 2.80
CA LEU A 401 -30.26 17.78 4.04
C LEU A 401 -30.85 19.19 3.93
N TYR A 402 -32.11 19.32 4.30
CA TYR A 402 -32.81 20.57 4.53
C TYR A 402 -33.42 20.55 5.92
N GLN A 403 -33.13 21.53 6.76
CA GLN A 403 -33.65 21.57 8.12
C GLN A 403 -34.25 22.94 8.48
N LYS A 404 -35.25 22.95 9.38
CA LYS A 404 -35.96 24.11 9.92
C LYS A 404 -35.98 24.12 11.45
N VAL A 405 -35.10 23.35 12.08
CA VAL A 405 -35.14 23.16 13.53
C VAL A 405 -34.41 24.30 14.25
N GLU A 406 -33.16 24.53 13.92
CA GLU A 406 -32.32 25.52 14.57
C GLU A 406 -31.25 26.02 13.60
N ASP A 407 -30.95 27.33 13.67
CA ASP A 407 -29.86 27.92 12.89
C ASP A 407 -28.52 27.58 13.53
N ASN A 408 -27.53 27.27 12.70
CA ASN A 408 -26.22 26.77 13.14
C ASN A 408 -26.28 25.48 13.98
N LEU A 409 -27.15 24.57 13.59
CA LEU A 409 -27.30 23.27 14.24
C LEU A 409 -26.01 22.44 14.16
N LEU A 410 -25.46 22.10 15.30
CA LEU A 410 -24.34 21.15 15.38
C LEU A 410 -24.89 19.73 15.38
N ILE A 411 -24.30 18.87 14.58
CA ILE A 411 -24.64 17.44 14.53
C ILE A 411 -23.44 16.65 15.07
N SER A 412 -23.74 15.62 15.85
CA SER A 412 -22.77 14.67 16.39
C SER A 412 -23.03 13.26 15.88
N ALA A 413 -21.98 12.50 15.61
CA ALA A 413 -22.10 11.12 15.20
C ALA A 413 -22.27 10.18 16.41
N PRO A 414 -23.03 9.08 16.29
CA PRO A 414 -23.00 8.01 17.27
C PRO A 414 -21.61 7.37 17.36
N ALA A 415 -21.42 6.47 18.35
CA ALA A 415 -20.17 5.74 18.50
C ALA A 415 -19.82 4.99 17.20
N GLY A 416 -18.53 4.84 16.95
CA GLY A 416 -18.03 4.20 15.74
C GLY A 416 -16.51 4.09 15.73
N ALA A 417 -15.95 3.97 14.55
CA ALA A 417 -14.52 3.98 14.29
C ALA A 417 -14.18 4.97 13.15
N THR A 418 -12.93 5.34 13.06
CA THR A 418 -12.42 6.08 11.89
C THR A 418 -12.70 5.30 10.60
N GLY A 419 -12.66 5.96 9.45
CA GLY A 419 -12.65 5.27 8.16
C GLY A 419 -11.43 4.35 8.01
N ASP A 420 -11.45 3.53 6.97
CA ASP A 420 -10.32 2.63 6.67
C ASP A 420 -9.03 3.45 6.48
N MET A 421 -8.10 3.30 7.43
CA MET A 421 -6.84 4.04 7.46
C MET A 421 -5.78 3.49 6.49
N SER A 422 -6.09 2.43 5.75
CA SER A 422 -5.30 1.97 4.59
C SER A 422 -5.79 2.53 3.25
N GLY A 423 -6.86 3.33 3.29
CA GLY A 423 -7.48 3.97 2.13
C GLY A 423 -8.90 3.47 1.86
N THR A 424 -9.85 4.41 1.76
CA THR A 424 -11.25 4.08 1.49
C THR A 424 -11.51 4.03 0.00
N SER A 425 -11.96 2.87 -0.49
CA SER A 425 -12.34 2.68 -1.89
C SER A 425 -13.77 3.08 -2.14
N LEU A 426 -14.00 3.97 -3.11
CA LEU A 426 -15.32 4.35 -3.59
C LEU A 426 -15.57 3.78 -4.98
N THR A 427 -16.75 3.21 -5.20
CA THR A 427 -17.21 2.83 -6.54
C THR A 427 -17.95 4.00 -7.16
N ILE A 428 -17.42 4.54 -8.25
CA ILE A 428 -17.98 5.68 -8.98
C ILE A 428 -18.64 5.15 -10.26
N LYS A 429 -19.95 5.15 -10.30
CA LYS A 429 -20.74 4.67 -11.43
C LYS A 429 -20.75 5.70 -12.57
N PRO A 430 -21.02 5.28 -13.82
CA PRO A 430 -21.20 6.24 -14.93
C PRO A 430 -22.27 7.28 -14.62
N GLY A 431 -22.00 8.55 -14.94
CA GLY A 431 -22.86 9.66 -14.61
C GLY A 431 -22.62 10.23 -13.21
N TRP A 432 -23.65 10.85 -12.62
CA TRP A 432 -23.55 11.51 -11.33
C TRP A 432 -23.49 10.55 -10.14
N ASN A 433 -22.61 10.88 -9.20
CA ASN A 433 -22.44 10.24 -7.90
C ASN A 433 -22.41 11.32 -6.83
N LEU A 434 -22.98 11.05 -5.68
CA LEU A 434 -22.86 11.90 -4.49
C LEU A 434 -21.88 11.24 -3.52
N ILE A 435 -20.73 11.88 -3.32
CA ILE A 435 -19.65 11.37 -2.49
C ILE A 435 -19.37 12.27 -1.30
N GLY A 436 -18.74 11.74 -0.27
CA GLY A 436 -18.34 12.47 0.93
C GLY A 436 -16.97 12.06 1.44
N SER A 437 -16.38 12.89 2.32
CA SER A 437 -15.16 12.48 3.01
C SER A 437 -15.47 11.34 3.98
N PRO A 438 -14.76 10.20 3.87
CA PRO A 438 -14.92 9.10 4.82
C PRO A 438 -14.22 9.34 6.16
N TYR A 439 -13.49 10.47 6.31
CA TYR A 439 -12.64 10.75 7.45
C TYR A 439 -13.06 12.01 8.21
N SER A 440 -12.63 12.11 9.48
CA SER A 440 -12.87 13.26 10.36
C SER A 440 -11.92 14.45 10.12
N PHE A 441 -11.15 14.40 9.05
CA PHE A 441 -10.17 15.41 8.62
C PHE A 441 -10.25 15.59 7.09
N PRO A 442 -9.76 16.73 6.56
CA PRO A 442 -9.71 16.93 5.12
C PRO A 442 -8.76 15.94 4.44
N VAL A 443 -9.19 15.45 3.29
CA VAL A 443 -8.38 14.58 2.42
C VAL A 443 -8.34 15.14 1.02
N GLU A 444 -7.33 14.74 0.27
CA GLU A 444 -7.20 15.11 -1.14
C GLU A 444 -7.76 14.02 -2.04
N MET A 445 -8.47 14.45 -3.08
CA MET A 445 -8.93 13.61 -4.18
C MET A 445 -8.53 14.28 -5.49
N VAL A 446 -7.45 13.83 -6.09
CA VAL A 446 -7.00 14.29 -7.41
C VAL A 446 -7.48 13.33 -8.48
N LEU A 447 -8.32 13.81 -9.40
CA LEU A 447 -8.91 13.01 -10.45
C LEU A 447 -8.54 13.55 -11.83
N ASP A 448 -8.41 12.65 -12.79
CA ASP A 448 -8.28 12.99 -14.20
C ASP A 448 -9.58 13.59 -14.72
N GLN A 449 -9.57 14.89 -14.96
CA GLN A 449 -10.76 15.64 -15.40
C GLN A 449 -11.20 15.28 -16.83
N SER A 450 -10.42 14.52 -17.59
CA SER A 450 -10.88 13.95 -18.85
C SER A 450 -11.86 12.79 -18.65
N GLN A 451 -11.73 12.07 -17.53
CA GLN A 451 -12.60 10.96 -17.15
C GLN A 451 -13.68 11.36 -16.15
N TYR A 452 -13.45 12.42 -15.39
CA TYR A 452 -14.35 12.88 -14.34
C TYR A 452 -14.65 14.38 -14.48
N PHE A 453 -15.77 14.83 -13.89
CA PHE A 453 -16.04 16.22 -13.60
C PHE A 453 -16.36 16.39 -12.11
N GLY A 454 -15.60 17.19 -11.43
CA GLY A 454 -15.70 17.35 -9.98
C GLY A 454 -14.45 16.82 -9.26
N PRO A 455 -14.53 16.62 -7.94
CA PRO A 455 -15.71 16.86 -7.09
C PRO A 455 -16.07 18.35 -6.95
N ILE A 456 -17.37 18.64 -6.85
CA ILE A 456 -17.92 19.95 -6.61
C ILE A 456 -18.82 19.93 -5.37
N ALA A 457 -18.71 20.95 -4.51
CA ALA A 457 -19.50 21.06 -3.29
C ALA A 457 -20.68 22.02 -3.49
N TYR A 458 -21.78 21.81 -2.73
CA TYR A 458 -22.90 22.75 -2.73
C TYR A 458 -23.03 23.49 -1.41
N GLY A 459 -23.19 24.79 -1.47
CA GLY A 459 -23.59 25.61 -0.33
C GLY A 459 -22.47 25.97 0.64
N LEU A 460 -21.21 25.74 0.31
CA LEU A 460 -20.07 26.18 1.14
C LEU A 460 -19.90 27.70 1.13
N SER A 461 -20.27 28.36 0.02
CA SER A 461 -20.20 29.81 -0.14
C SER A 461 -21.50 30.38 -0.77
N GLY A 462 -22.63 30.11 -0.13
CA GLY A 462 -23.95 30.51 -0.64
C GLY A 462 -24.84 29.29 -0.96
N GLU A 463 -25.78 29.44 -1.88
CA GLU A 463 -26.68 28.40 -2.34
C GLU A 463 -26.35 28.03 -3.81
N SER A 464 -25.11 27.65 -4.03
CA SER A 464 -24.58 27.34 -5.35
C SER A 464 -23.53 26.26 -5.29
N TRP A 465 -23.26 25.63 -6.42
CA TRP A 465 -22.15 24.74 -6.60
C TRP A 465 -20.81 25.50 -6.57
N SER A 466 -19.80 24.88 -6.01
CA SER A 466 -18.43 25.39 -6.04
C SER A 466 -17.76 25.11 -7.38
N ASP A 467 -16.60 25.72 -7.59
CA ASP A 467 -15.64 25.19 -8.57
C ASP A 467 -15.20 23.78 -8.18
N VAL A 468 -14.60 23.06 -9.14
CA VAL A 468 -13.96 21.76 -8.87
C VAL A 468 -12.91 21.92 -7.78
N THR A 469 -12.96 21.06 -6.80
CA THR A 469 -12.02 21.04 -5.68
C THR A 469 -11.25 19.72 -5.65
N THR A 470 -10.08 19.71 -5.06
CA THR A 470 -9.34 18.49 -4.72
C THR A 470 -9.46 18.14 -3.25
N GLU A 471 -9.97 19.06 -2.42
CA GLU A 471 -10.11 18.86 -0.99
C GLU A 471 -11.53 18.40 -0.63
N LEU A 472 -11.65 17.23 -0.03
CA LEU A 472 -12.88 16.75 0.59
C LEU A 472 -12.81 17.02 2.09
N ARG A 473 -13.72 17.86 2.59
CA ARG A 473 -13.82 18.22 4.00
C ARG A 473 -14.82 17.33 4.73
N PRO A 474 -14.55 16.97 5.99
CA PRO A 474 -15.52 16.21 6.79
C PRO A 474 -16.87 16.93 6.88
N TRP A 475 -17.93 16.16 6.96
CA TRP A 475 -19.33 16.59 7.01
C TRP A 475 -19.87 17.21 5.72
N SER A 476 -19.04 17.52 4.74
CA SER A 476 -19.47 18.03 3.44
C SER A 476 -19.66 16.92 2.43
N GLY A 477 -20.69 17.05 1.62
CA GLY A 477 -20.88 16.21 0.45
C GLY A 477 -20.46 16.93 -0.83
N TYR A 478 -20.21 16.12 -1.86
CA TYR A 478 -19.73 16.54 -3.17
C TYR A 478 -20.44 15.76 -4.26
N ALA A 479 -20.65 16.41 -5.40
CA ALA A 479 -21.07 15.74 -6.61
C ALA A 479 -19.86 15.45 -7.49
N LEU A 480 -19.81 14.23 -8.02
CA LEU A 480 -18.76 13.76 -8.93
C LEU A 480 -19.40 13.07 -10.13
N TYR A 481 -19.07 13.51 -11.32
CA TYR A 481 -19.55 12.92 -12.56
C TYR A 481 -18.48 12.04 -13.19
N ASN A 482 -18.81 10.78 -13.42
CA ASN A 482 -17.97 9.84 -14.17
C ASN A 482 -18.37 9.89 -15.65
N ARG A 483 -17.47 10.37 -16.52
CA ARG A 483 -17.65 10.46 -17.96
C ARG A 483 -17.46 9.13 -18.69
N THR A 484 -16.92 8.12 -18.00
CA THR A 484 -16.71 6.80 -18.59
C THR A 484 -18.01 6.00 -18.64
N THR A 485 -18.03 4.93 -19.42
CA THR A 485 -19.20 4.05 -19.56
C THR A 485 -19.21 2.86 -18.60
N SER A 486 -18.26 2.80 -17.67
CA SER A 486 -18.11 1.70 -16.70
C SER A 486 -17.87 2.23 -15.30
N ASP A 487 -18.18 1.39 -14.31
CA ASP A 487 -17.85 1.66 -12.92
C ASP A 487 -16.33 1.83 -12.78
N GLN A 488 -15.92 2.82 -11.98
CA GLN A 488 -14.55 3.10 -11.66
C GLN A 488 -14.35 2.98 -10.16
N THR A 489 -13.16 2.57 -9.72
CA THR A 489 -12.79 2.59 -8.31
C THR A 489 -11.85 3.75 -8.06
N VAL A 490 -12.18 4.60 -7.10
CA VAL A 490 -11.33 5.69 -6.62
C VAL A 490 -11.00 5.43 -5.17
N VAL A 491 -9.71 5.50 -4.83
CA VAL A 491 -9.25 5.34 -3.45
C VAL A 491 -9.02 6.73 -2.84
N ILE A 492 -9.59 6.98 -1.68
CA ILE A 492 -9.32 8.16 -0.87
C ILE A 492 -8.26 7.80 0.16
N ASP A 493 -7.08 8.39 0.01
CA ASP A 493 -5.95 8.20 0.91
C ASP A 493 -6.16 8.99 2.20
N PRO A 494 -5.96 8.38 3.40
CA PRO A 494 -6.04 9.09 4.67
C PRO A 494 -4.86 10.03 4.95
N ILE A 495 -3.82 10.03 4.12
CA ILE A 495 -2.71 10.98 4.22
C ILE A 495 -3.10 12.27 3.48
N GLN A 496 -3.02 13.40 4.18
CA GLN A 496 -3.29 14.68 3.55
C GLN A 496 -2.20 15.03 2.54
N SER A 497 -2.57 15.31 1.29
CA SER A 497 -1.63 15.87 0.32
C SER A 497 -1.45 17.39 0.56
N THR A 498 -0.24 17.90 0.27
CA THR A 498 0.06 19.35 0.32
C THR A 498 -0.14 20.03 -1.03
N THR A 499 -0.50 19.30 -2.06
CA THR A 499 -0.62 19.84 -3.41
C THR A 499 -1.96 20.53 -3.58
N GLY A 500 -1.88 21.78 -3.79
CA GLY A 500 -2.97 22.72 -3.83
C GLY A 500 -4.03 22.49 -4.91
N THR A 501 -5.05 23.30 -4.80
CA THR A 501 -6.19 23.48 -5.68
C THR A 501 -5.83 23.25 -7.16
N LEU A 502 -6.45 22.25 -7.80
CA LEU A 502 -6.50 22.19 -9.25
C LEU A 502 -7.27 23.42 -9.76
N ILE A 503 -6.55 24.47 -10.09
CA ILE A 503 -7.14 25.57 -10.81
C ILE A 503 -7.40 25.06 -12.24
N ARG A 504 -8.66 24.85 -12.59
CA ARG A 504 -9.01 24.84 -14.02
C ARG A 504 -8.58 26.18 -14.61
N SER A 505 -7.42 26.23 -15.20
CA SER A 505 -7.21 27.26 -16.20
C SER A 505 -7.94 26.77 -17.47
N HIS A 506 -9.18 27.18 -17.62
CA HIS A 506 -9.70 27.32 -18.96
C HIS A 506 -8.79 28.39 -19.60
N ALA A 507 -7.76 27.97 -20.30
CA ALA A 507 -7.25 28.81 -21.35
C ALA A 507 -8.48 29.09 -22.21
N MET A 508 -8.89 30.33 -22.28
CA MET A 508 -9.93 30.75 -23.22
C MET A 508 -9.37 30.46 -24.60
N ASP A 509 -9.65 29.27 -25.10
CA ASP A 509 -9.48 28.97 -26.49
C ASP A 509 -10.42 29.90 -27.28
N ASP A 510 -10.00 30.27 -28.47
CA ASP A 510 -10.75 31.15 -29.38
C ASP A 510 -12.21 30.68 -29.53
N GLY A 511 -13.09 31.24 -28.75
CA GLY A 511 -14.49 30.93 -28.70
C GLY A 511 -15.29 32.00 -27.95
N TRP A 512 -16.57 31.77 -27.82
CA TRP A 512 -17.44 32.63 -27.01
C TRP A 512 -18.25 31.79 -26.04
N GLN A 513 -18.53 32.35 -24.86
CA GLN A 513 -19.40 31.78 -23.83
C GLN A 513 -20.43 32.81 -23.39
N GLY A 514 -21.63 32.36 -23.09
CA GLY A 514 -22.70 33.12 -22.50
C GLY A 514 -23.25 32.45 -21.26
N ASN A 515 -23.75 33.24 -20.32
CA ASN A 515 -24.44 32.73 -19.15
C ASN A 515 -25.96 32.83 -19.38
N LEU A 516 -26.67 31.78 -18.97
CA LEU A 516 -28.13 31.75 -18.93
C LEU A 516 -28.58 31.70 -17.47
N GLU A 517 -29.35 32.71 -17.07
CA GLU A 517 -29.88 32.82 -15.72
C GLU A 517 -31.40 32.64 -15.74
N ALA A 518 -31.93 31.85 -14.82
CA ALA A 518 -33.35 31.65 -14.64
C ALA A 518 -33.81 32.22 -13.30
N PHE A 519 -34.94 32.92 -13.29
CA PHE A 519 -35.54 33.49 -12.09
C PHE A 519 -37.00 33.08 -11.97
N SER A 520 -37.42 32.64 -10.76
CA SER A 520 -38.82 32.38 -10.44
C SER A 520 -39.12 32.73 -8.98
N GLY A 521 -39.69 33.89 -8.75
CA GLY A 521 -39.92 34.42 -7.41
C GLY A 521 -38.59 34.76 -6.72
N ASP A 522 -38.36 34.18 -5.56
CA ASP A 522 -37.11 34.29 -4.80
C ASP A 522 -36.04 33.26 -5.25
N PHE A 523 -36.32 32.50 -6.28
CA PHE A 523 -35.46 31.48 -6.80
C PHE A 523 -34.63 31.98 -7.98
N SER A 524 -33.34 31.73 -7.98
CA SER A 524 -32.49 32.00 -9.13
C SER A 524 -31.54 30.82 -9.38
N ASP A 525 -31.42 30.44 -10.63
CA ASP A 525 -30.39 29.55 -11.15
C ASP A 525 -29.52 30.37 -12.09
N GLN A 526 -28.25 30.56 -11.75
CA GLN A 526 -27.34 31.52 -12.36
C GLN A 526 -26.11 30.87 -13.00
N TYR A 527 -26.02 29.54 -13.00
CA TYR A 527 -24.77 28.85 -13.35
C TYR A 527 -24.82 28.11 -14.67
N ASN A 528 -25.86 28.27 -15.47
CA ASN A 528 -25.95 27.66 -16.76
C ASN A 528 -25.09 28.45 -17.76
N GLN A 529 -24.19 27.75 -18.43
CA GLN A 529 -23.32 28.31 -19.46
C GLN A 529 -23.56 27.61 -20.79
N PHE A 530 -23.44 28.35 -21.85
CA PHE A 530 -23.45 27.83 -23.20
C PHE A 530 -22.47 28.61 -24.07
N GLY A 531 -21.93 27.98 -25.09
CA GLY A 531 -20.92 28.63 -25.92
C GLY A 531 -20.46 27.80 -27.10
N GLN A 532 -19.46 28.31 -27.76
CA GLN A 532 -18.74 27.61 -28.81
C GLN A 532 -17.25 27.79 -28.56
N LEU A 533 -16.55 26.68 -28.38
CA LEU A 533 -15.11 26.63 -28.22
C LEU A 533 -14.48 25.97 -29.47
N SER A 534 -13.28 26.41 -29.82
CA SER A 534 -12.61 25.92 -31.03
C SER A 534 -12.21 24.44 -31.02
N LEU A 535 -12.10 23.88 -29.82
CA LEU A 535 -11.73 22.48 -29.61
C LEU A 535 -12.91 21.61 -29.14
N ALA A 536 -14.11 22.16 -28.99
CA ALA A 536 -15.29 21.39 -28.64
C ALA A 536 -15.78 20.57 -29.85
N GLU A 537 -16.17 19.32 -29.58
CA GLU A 537 -16.75 18.41 -30.56
C GLU A 537 -18.27 18.51 -30.57
N ASP A 538 -18.91 18.07 -31.66
CA ASP A 538 -20.37 17.94 -31.71
C ASP A 538 -20.81 16.77 -30.82
N GLY A 539 -21.57 17.04 -29.78
CA GLY A 539 -22.02 16.06 -28.78
C GLY A 539 -21.39 16.33 -27.39
N VAL A 540 -21.51 15.39 -26.47
CA VAL A 540 -20.95 15.54 -25.13
C VAL A 540 -19.46 15.27 -25.16
N ASP A 541 -18.66 16.27 -24.82
CA ASP A 541 -17.21 16.18 -24.75
C ASP A 541 -16.64 16.70 -23.41
N TYR A 542 -15.32 16.83 -23.36
CA TYR A 542 -14.59 17.32 -22.17
C TYR A 542 -15.00 18.76 -21.78
N HIS A 543 -15.44 19.60 -22.70
CA HIS A 543 -15.82 20.99 -22.47
C HIS A 543 -17.24 21.11 -21.91
N ASP A 544 -18.05 20.05 -22.02
CA ASP A 544 -19.40 20.00 -21.50
C ASP A 544 -19.38 19.66 -20.01
N ASN A 545 -19.90 20.59 -19.21
CA ASN A 545 -20.06 20.37 -17.79
C ASN A 545 -21.49 19.90 -17.52
N PRO A 546 -21.70 18.63 -17.17
CA PRO A 546 -23.03 18.14 -16.85
C PRO A 546 -23.56 18.87 -15.62
N GLU A 547 -24.85 19.17 -15.62
CA GLU A 547 -25.53 19.79 -14.49
C GLU A 547 -25.97 18.74 -13.50
N MET A 548 -25.61 18.90 -12.21
CA MET A 548 -26.15 18.10 -11.12
C MET A 548 -27.47 18.70 -10.65
N LEU A 549 -28.55 17.94 -10.79
CA LEU A 549 -29.87 18.35 -10.34
C LEU A 549 -29.90 18.48 -8.82
N SER A 550 -30.40 19.59 -8.30
CA SER A 550 -30.70 19.74 -6.87
C SER A 550 -32.13 19.26 -6.57
N PRO A 551 -32.49 18.89 -5.32
CA PRO A 551 -33.83 18.48 -4.98
C PRO A 551 -34.85 19.65 -4.93
N GLY A 552 -34.50 20.81 -5.42
CA GLY A 552 -35.34 22.01 -5.54
C GLY A 552 -35.84 22.26 -6.96
N THR A 553 -36.19 23.52 -7.24
CA THR A 553 -36.52 23.99 -8.61
C THR A 553 -35.24 24.39 -9.31
N TYR A 554 -35.04 23.92 -10.51
CA TYR A 554 -33.84 24.21 -11.32
C TYR A 554 -34.25 24.40 -12.80
N LEU A 555 -33.38 25.05 -13.54
CA LEU A 555 -33.40 25.08 -15.01
C LEU A 555 -32.38 24.05 -15.50
N SER A 556 -32.79 23.15 -16.37
CA SER A 556 -31.91 22.19 -17.02
C SER A 556 -31.84 22.50 -18.52
N ILE A 557 -30.64 22.54 -19.05
CA ILE A 557 -30.41 22.57 -20.50
C ILE A 557 -30.12 21.14 -20.93
N THR A 558 -31.00 20.57 -21.75
CA THR A 558 -30.77 19.24 -22.34
C THR A 558 -30.25 19.42 -23.77
N TYR A 559 -29.21 18.69 -24.11
CA TYR A 559 -28.57 18.66 -25.43
C TYR A 559 -29.44 17.93 -26.44
#